data_32fe8f7b12794d62bf38166b815b3f28
#
_entry.id   32fe8f7b12794d62bf38166b815b3f28
#
_cell.length_a   1.000
_cell.length_b   1.000
_cell.length_c   1.000
_cell.angle_alpha   90.00
_cell.angle_beta   90.00
_cell.angle_gamma   90.00
#
_symmetry.space_group_name_H-M   'P 1'
#
loop_
_entity.id
_entity.type
_entity.pdbx_description
1 polymer ?
#
loop_
_entity_poly.entity_id
_entity_poly.type
_entity_poly.pdbx_seq_one_letter_code
_entity_poly.pdbx_strand_id
1 'polypeptide(L)'
;MAFRDQPLGELALTIPRASALFRQYDIDYCCGGKQTLARAASRKALDVAVIEAELAKLAEQPLSRDWRAAPLAEIIDHIIVRYHDRHREQLPELILQATKVERVHADKPNVPKGLTKYLTMLHQELSSHMMKEEQILFPMIKQGMGAQAGGPISVMESEHDEAGELLEVIKHITHNVTPPPEACTTWKAMYNGINEMIDDLMEHISLENNVLFPRALGGK
;
A
#
# COMPACT_ATOMS: atom_id res chain seq x y z
N MET A 1 26.23 0.00 -5.49
CA MET A 1 25.47 -1.23 -5.86
C MET A 1 24.46 -0.80 -6.91
N ALA A 2 24.23 -1.57 -7.99
CA ALA A 2 23.24 -1.22 -9.00
C ALA A 2 21.82 -1.31 -8.40
N PHE A 3 20.86 -0.50 -8.88
CA PHE A 3 19.49 -0.54 -8.36
C PHE A 3 18.84 -1.92 -8.52
N ARG A 4 19.14 -2.62 -9.63
CA ARG A 4 18.60 -3.95 -9.90
C ARG A 4 18.90 -5.00 -8.82
N ASP A 5 20.00 -4.83 -8.08
CA ASP A 5 20.45 -5.76 -7.04
C ASP A 5 19.94 -5.41 -5.64
N GLN A 6 19.24 -4.28 -5.51
CA GLN A 6 18.73 -3.78 -4.24
C GLN A 6 17.29 -4.28 -4.01
N PRO A 7 16.88 -4.51 -2.74
CA PRO A 7 15.51 -4.82 -2.36
C PRO A 7 14.55 -3.67 -2.72
N LEU A 8 13.35 -4.01 -3.16
CA LEU A 8 12.32 -3.01 -3.53
C LEU A 8 11.95 -2.09 -2.36
N GLY A 9 11.83 -2.66 -1.15
CA GLY A 9 11.54 -1.88 0.06
C GLY A 9 12.62 -0.84 0.35
N GLU A 10 13.89 -1.19 0.19
CA GLU A 10 15.02 -0.26 0.37
C GLU A 10 14.98 0.87 -0.67
N LEU A 11 14.73 0.54 -1.93
CA LEU A 11 14.59 1.53 -3.00
C LEU A 11 13.40 2.47 -2.77
N ALA A 12 12.26 1.94 -2.32
CA ALA A 12 11.08 2.73 -2.00
C ALA A 12 11.31 3.74 -0.86
N LEU A 13 12.19 3.40 0.09
CA LEU A 13 12.53 4.24 1.24
C LEU A 13 13.61 5.28 0.95
N THR A 14 14.53 4.97 0.03
CA THR A 14 15.72 5.78 -0.20
C THR A 14 15.64 6.69 -1.41
N ILE A 15 14.76 6.37 -2.37
CA ILE A 15 14.61 7.15 -3.58
C ILE A 15 13.25 7.86 -3.57
N PRO A 16 13.23 9.20 -3.63
CA PRO A 16 11.99 9.97 -3.67
C PRO A 16 11.06 9.46 -4.77
N ARG A 17 9.77 9.24 -4.44
CA ARG A 17 8.75 8.81 -5.40
C ARG A 17 8.98 7.43 -6.07
N ALA A 18 9.94 6.63 -5.60
CA ALA A 18 10.12 5.27 -6.11
C ALA A 18 8.86 4.40 -5.92
N SER A 19 8.11 4.60 -4.83
CA SER A 19 6.81 3.97 -4.61
C SER A 19 5.83 4.23 -5.77
N ALA A 20 5.71 5.48 -6.22
CA ALA A 20 4.87 5.84 -7.35
C ALA A 20 5.32 5.18 -8.66
N LEU A 21 6.65 5.11 -8.88
CA LEU A 21 7.22 4.42 -10.04
C LEU A 21 6.92 2.92 -10.00
N PHE A 22 7.10 2.27 -8.85
CA PHE A 22 6.80 0.84 -8.70
C PHE A 22 5.33 0.53 -8.96
N ARG A 23 4.41 1.38 -8.51
CA ARG A 23 2.97 1.25 -8.82
C ARG A 23 2.67 1.38 -10.31
N GLN A 24 3.31 2.33 -11.01
CA GLN A 24 3.16 2.49 -12.45
C GLN A 24 3.51 1.21 -13.22
N TYR A 25 4.49 0.46 -12.74
CA TYR A 25 4.90 -0.84 -13.28
C TYR A 25 4.19 -2.03 -12.62
N ASP A 26 3.21 -1.77 -11.74
CA ASP A 26 2.49 -2.79 -10.96
C ASP A 26 3.45 -3.71 -10.18
N ILE A 27 4.52 -3.16 -9.62
CA ILE A 27 5.51 -3.87 -8.80
C ILE A 27 5.14 -3.74 -7.32
N ASP A 28 4.95 -4.89 -6.67
CA ASP A 28 4.71 -4.95 -5.22
C ASP A 28 6.01 -4.70 -4.44
N TYR A 29 6.10 -3.53 -3.83
CA TYR A 29 7.22 -3.10 -2.97
C TYR A 29 6.87 -3.13 -1.48
N CYS A 30 5.61 -3.36 -1.10
CA CYS A 30 5.14 -3.36 0.27
C CYS A 30 5.25 -4.75 0.92
N CYS A 31 4.56 -5.77 0.41
CA CYS A 31 4.67 -7.16 0.88
C CYS A 31 5.88 -7.86 0.24
N GLY A 32 6.12 -7.60 -1.04
CA GLY A 32 7.27 -8.10 -1.80
C GLY A 32 8.58 -7.34 -1.61
N GLY A 33 8.69 -6.44 -0.65
CA GLY A 33 9.82 -5.50 -0.48
C GLY A 33 11.21 -6.14 -0.30
N LYS A 34 11.26 -7.39 0.16
CA LYS A 34 12.53 -8.15 0.33
C LYS A 34 13.12 -8.67 -0.98
N GLN A 35 12.35 -8.73 -2.08
CA GLN A 35 12.87 -9.15 -3.38
C GLN A 35 13.66 -8.03 -4.07
N THR A 36 14.63 -8.42 -4.93
CA THR A 36 15.38 -7.44 -5.72
C THR A 36 14.56 -6.89 -6.89
N LEU A 37 14.88 -5.67 -7.32
CA LEU A 37 14.25 -5.07 -8.51
C LEU A 37 14.38 -5.95 -9.76
N ALA A 38 15.55 -6.57 -9.98
CA ALA A 38 15.75 -7.46 -11.11
C ALA A 38 14.77 -8.65 -11.10
N ARG A 39 14.56 -9.25 -9.91
CA ARG A 39 13.64 -10.39 -9.76
C ARG A 39 12.19 -9.95 -9.99
N ALA A 40 11.79 -8.82 -9.45
CA ALA A 40 10.44 -8.29 -9.64
C ALA A 40 10.15 -7.96 -11.10
N ALA A 41 11.08 -7.27 -11.77
CA ALA A 41 10.96 -6.92 -13.20
C ALA A 41 10.88 -8.18 -14.08
N SER A 42 11.73 -9.20 -13.80
CA SER A 42 11.72 -10.46 -14.54
C SER A 42 10.37 -11.21 -14.42
N ARG A 43 9.76 -11.22 -13.23
CA ARG A 43 8.45 -11.88 -13.00
C ARG A 43 7.31 -11.24 -13.82
N LYS A 44 7.45 -9.95 -14.14
CA LYS A 44 6.45 -9.18 -14.90
C LYS A 44 6.86 -8.95 -16.36
N ALA A 45 7.93 -9.59 -16.82
CA ALA A 45 8.51 -9.40 -18.16
C ALA A 45 8.80 -7.93 -18.51
N LEU A 46 9.24 -7.14 -17.50
CA LEU A 46 9.62 -5.74 -17.63
C LEU A 46 11.11 -5.59 -17.91
N ASP A 47 11.48 -4.56 -18.67
CA ASP A 47 12.89 -4.19 -18.87
C ASP A 47 13.42 -3.45 -17.63
N VAL A 48 14.22 -4.12 -16.83
CA VAL A 48 14.81 -3.56 -15.62
C VAL A 48 15.67 -2.33 -15.89
N ALA A 49 16.31 -2.23 -17.07
CA ALA A 49 17.15 -1.08 -17.41
C ALA A 49 16.35 0.20 -17.58
N VAL A 50 15.11 0.10 -18.07
CA VAL A 50 14.19 1.25 -18.15
C VAL A 50 13.85 1.75 -16.75
N ILE A 51 13.48 0.86 -15.85
CA ILE A 51 13.12 1.20 -14.47
C ILE A 51 14.33 1.80 -13.74
N GLU A 52 15.53 1.24 -13.92
CA GLU A 52 16.76 1.80 -13.34
C GLU A 52 17.05 3.22 -13.83
N ALA A 53 16.83 3.50 -15.12
CA ALA A 53 17.03 4.84 -15.66
C ALA A 53 16.05 5.88 -15.07
N GLU A 54 14.83 5.47 -14.77
CA GLU A 54 13.85 6.33 -14.11
C GLU A 54 14.19 6.53 -12.64
N LEU A 55 14.57 5.46 -11.91
CA LEU A 55 15.05 5.55 -10.53
C LEU A 55 16.25 6.47 -10.40
N ALA A 56 17.21 6.43 -11.34
CA ALA A 56 18.38 7.31 -11.33
C ALA A 56 18.00 8.79 -11.38
N LYS A 57 17.01 9.15 -12.19
CA LYS A 57 16.48 10.54 -12.26
C LYS A 57 15.79 10.95 -10.95
N LEU A 58 15.07 10.03 -10.33
CA LEU A 58 14.39 10.29 -9.05
C LEU A 58 15.39 10.42 -7.90
N ALA A 59 16.48 9.65 -7.91
CA ALA A 59 17.53 9.69 -6.89
C ALA A 59 18.29 11.03 -6.81
N GLU A 60 18.22 11.86 -7.85
CA GLU A 60 18.77 13.23 -7.84
C GLU A 60 17.92 14.21 -7.01
N GLN A 61 16.69 13.85 -6.66
CA GLN A 61 15.80 14.70 -5.90
C GLN A 61 16.04 14.54 -4.39
N PRO A 62 15.83 15.59 -3.58
CA PRO A 62 15.97 15.49 -2.13
C PRO A 62 14.87 14.57 -1.55
N LEU A 63 15.26 13.69 -0.64
CA LEU A 63 14.32 12.90 0.13
C LEU A 63 13.58 13.80 1.14
N SER A 64 12.27 13.73 1.18
CA SER A 64 11.46 14.55 2.09
C SER A 64 11.69 14.18 3.56
N ARG A 65 11.84 12.89 3.84
CA ARG A 65 12.14 12.35 5.17
C ARG A 65 12.75 10.94 5.06
N ASP A 66 13.80 10.68 5.83
CA ASP A 66 14.36 9.33 5.99
C ASP A 66 13.75 8.66 7.23
N TRP A 67 12.76 7.81 7.02
CA TRP A 67 12.09 7.07 8.08
C TRP A 67 12.97 6.01 8.75
N ARG A 68 14.06 5.58 8.12
CA ARG A 68 14.99 4.59 8.69
C ARG A 68 15.73 5.13 9.90
N ALA A 69 15.92 6.45 9.98
CA ALA A 69 16.58 7.13 11.11
C ALA A 69 15.59 7.68 12.14
N ALA A 70 14.29 7.72 11.85
CA ALA A 70 13.27 8.29 12.74
C ALA A 70 13.07 7.41 13.99
N PRO A 71 12.76 7.97 15.17
CA PRO A 71 12.33 7.20 16.34
C PRO A 71 11.10 6.35 16.03
N LEU A 72 11.02 5.11 16.55
CA LEU A 72 9.88 4.20 16.30
C LEU A 72 8.54 4.84 16.72
N ALA A 73 8.51 5.60 17.80
CA ALA A 73 7.30 6.29 18.23
C ALA A 73 6.80 7.32 17.21
N GLU A 74 7.71 8.04 16.54
CA GLU A 74 7.34 8.99 15.50
C GLU A 74 6.82 8.30 14.23
N ILE A 75 7.38 7.13 13.89
CA ILE A 75 6.88 6.32 12.77
C ILE A 75 5.45 5.87 13.06
N ILE A 76 5.19 5.36 14.27
CA ILE A 76 3.87 4.93 14.71
C ILE A 76 2.88 6.10 14.68
N ASP A 77 3.25 7.27 15.23
CA ASP A 77 2.38 8.44 15.23
C ASP A 77 2.06 8.90 13.80
N HIS A 78 3.03 8.82 12.89
CA HIS A 78 2.83 9.11 11.48
C HIS A 78 1.88 8.11 10.81
N ILE A 79 2.04 6.80 11.08
CA ILE A 79 1.16 5.76 10.54
C ILE A 79 -0.29 6.01 10.95
N ILE A 80 -0.54 6.28 12.23
CA ILE A 80 -1.88 6.54 12.74
C ILE A 80 -2.51 7.75 12.05
N VAL A 81 -1.82 8.90 12.08
CA VAL A 81 -2.39 10.17 11.59
C VAL A 81 -2.48 10.20 10.06
N ARG A 82 -1.46 9.69 9.36
CA ARG A 82 -1.40 9.79 7.90
C ARG A 82 -2.20 8.71 7.18
N TYR A 83 -2.25 7.50 7.74
CA TYR A 83 -2.83 6.34 7.07
C TYR A 83 -4.08 5.81 7.77
N HIS A 84 -4.04 5.48 9.08
CA HIS A 84 -5.19 4.91 9.76
C HIS A 84 -6.41 5.82 9.75
N ASP A 85 -6.23 7.09 10.13
CA ASP A 85 -7.31 8.07 10.14
C ASP A 85 -7.85 8.28 8.72
N ARG A 86 -6.96 8.35 7.73
CA ARG A 86 -7.35 8.51 6.32
C ARG A 86 -8.15 7.31 5.80
N HIS A 87 -7.73 6.07 6.10
CA HIS A 87 -8.46 4.87 5.69
C HIS A 87 -9.85 4.79 6.33
N ARG A 88 -9.99 5.20 7.60
CA ARG A 88 -11.29 5.27 8.30
C ARG A 88 -12.27 6.24 7.65
N GLU A 89 -11.77 7.36 7.15
CA GLU A 89 -12.59 8.35 6.46
C GLU A 89 -12.94 7.94 5.03
N GLN A 90 -11.97 7.45 4.29
CA GLN A 90 -12.06 7.26 2.85
C GLN A 90 -12.83 6.02 2.45
N LEU A 91 -12.61 4.87 3.13
CA LEU A 91 -13.25 3.60 2.74
C LEU A 91 -14.78 3.62 2.82
N PRO A 92 -15.42 4.16 3.88
CA PRO A 92 -16.88 4.29 3.91
C PRO A 92 -17.44 5.13 2.75
N GLU A 93 -16.75 6.21 2.37
CA GLU A 93 -17.17 7.06 1.26
C GLU A 93 -17.07 6.30 -0.08
N LEU A 94 -15.97 5.59 -0.32
CA LEU A 94 -15.78 4.78 -1.51
C LEU A 94 -16.82 3.67 -1.64
N ILE A 95 -17.21 3.04 -0.53
CA ILE A 95 -18.27 2.03 -0.48
C ILE A 95 -19.62 2.64 -0.91
N LEU A 96 -19.97 3.82 -0.40
CA LEU A 96 -21.20 4.54 -0.79
C LEU A 96 -21.20 4.90 -2.28
N GLN A 97 -20.06 5.37 -2.80
CA GLN A 97 -19.90 5.70 -4.22
C GLN A 97 -19.98 4.46 -5.09
N ALA A 98 -19.36 3.35 -4.71
CA ALA A 98 -19.40 2.07 -5.42
C ALA A 98 -20.84 1.52 -5.48
N THR A 99 -21.55 1.52 -4.36
CA THR A 99 -22.95 1.12 -4.28
C THR A 99 -23.84 1.93 -5.24
N LYS A 100 -23.60 3.25 -5.31
CA LYS A 100 -24.33 4.13 -6.22
C LYS A 100 -24.00 3.83 -7.68
N VAL A 101 -22.72 3.67 -8.01
CA VAL A 101 -22.26 3.39 -9.38
C VAL A 101 -22.80 2.06 -9.86
N GLU A 102 -22.68 0.98 -9.08
CA GLU A 102 -23.19 -0.34 -9.44
C GLU A 102 -24.69 -0.34 -9.68
N ARG A 103 -25.46 0.38 -8.85
CA ARG A 103 -26.91 0.48 -8.98
C ARG A 103 -27.34 1.30 -10.20
N VAL A 104 -26.72 2.48 -10.40
CA VAL A 104 -27.15 3.42 -11.46
C VAL A 104 -26.69 2.97 -12.84
N HIS A 105 -25.59 2.25 -12.93
CA HIS A 105 -25.01 1.79 -14.18
C HIS A 105 -25.09 0.27 -14.37
N ALA A 106 -26.06 -0.40 -13.71
CA ALA A 106 -26.19 -1.85 -13.74
C ALA A 106 -26.33 -2.46 -15.14
N ASP A 107 -26.81 -1.67 -16.11
CA ASP A 107 -26.98 -2.04 -17.53
C ASP A 107 -25.71 -1.83 -18.37
N LYS A 108 -24.68 -1.19 -17.83
CA LYS A 108 -23.45 -0.91 -18.58
C LYS A 108 -22.50 -2.11 -18.58
N PRO A 109 -21.83 -2.38 -19.72
CA PRO A 109 -20.95 -3.57 -19.85
C PRO A 109 -19.74 -3.53 -18.91
N ASN A 110 -19.20 -2.34 -18.61
CA ASN A 110 -17.98 -2.17 -17.81
C ASN A 110 -18.28 -1.75 -16.36
N VAL A 111 -19.54 -1.88 -15.89
CA VAL A 111 -19.85 -1.59 -14.49
C VAL A 111 -19.03 -2.52 -13.56
N PRO A 112 -18.38 -2.00 -12.51
CA PRO A 112 -17.50 -2.80 -11.64
C PRO A 112 -18.32 -3.66 -10.67
N LYS A 113 -18.96 -4.72 -11.19
CA LYS A 113 -19.84 -5.60 -10.42
C LYS A 113 -19.10 -6.26 -9.26
N GLY A 114 -19.62 -6.10 -8.07
CA GLY A 114 -19.04 -6.65 -6.85
C GLY A 114 -18.02 -5.72 -6.16
N LEU A 115 -17.72 -4.56 -6.71
CA LEU A 115 -16.78 -3.62 -6.12
C LEU A 115 -17.18 -3.20 -4.69
N THR A 116 -18.47 -2.92 -4.47
CA THR A 116 -19.02 -2.61 -3.14
C THR A 116 -18.70 -3.71 -2.12
N LYS A 117 -18.86 -4.97 -2.53
CA LYS A 117 -18.56 -6.13 -1.65
C LYS A 117 -17.09 -6.13 -1.23
N TYR A 118 -16.17 -6.01 -2.19
CA TYR A 118 -14.74 -6.13 -1.90
C TYR A 118 -14.19 -4.91 -1.15
N LEU A 119 -14.69 -3.71 -1.42
CA LEU A 119 -14.38 -2.53 -0.60
C LEU A 119 -14.90 -2.67 0.84
N THR A 120 -16.08 -3.29 1.02
CA THR A 120 -16.63 -3.56 2.36
C THR A 120 -15.77 -4.60 3.10
N MET A 121 -15.33 -5.65 2.44
CA MET A 121 -14.42 -6.65 3.03
C MET A 121 -13.10 -5.98 3.45
N LEU A 122 -12.48 -5.23 2.55
CA LEU A 122 -11.24 -4.49 2.85
C LEU A 122 -11.41 -3.55 4.05
N HIS A 123 -12.53 -2.82 4.11
CA HIS A 123 -12.83 -1.92 5.24
C HIS A 123 -12.94 -2.67 6.57
N GLN A 124 -13.59 -3.83 6.59
CA GLN A 124 -13.75 -4.64 7.81
C GLN A 124 -12.42 -5.23 8.27
N GLU A 125 -11.64 -5.81 7.37
CA GLU A 125 -10.34 -6.39 7.65
C GLU A 125 -9.35 -5.32 8.12
N LEU A 126 -9.25 -4.21 7.38
CA LEU A 126 -8.34 -3.12 7.73
C LEU A 126 -8.73 -2.43 9.05
N SER A 127 -10.03 -2.30 9.35
CA SER A 127 -10.49 -1.76 10.64
C SER A 127 -10.09 -2.65 11.82
N SER A 128 -10.20 -3.98 11.66
CA SER A 128 -9.76 -4.96 12.66
C SER A 128 -8.23 -4.95 12.82
N HIS A 129 -7.49 -4.87 11.72
CA HIS A 129 -6.04 -4.80 11.65
C HIS A 129 -5.51 -3.58 12.42
N MET A 130 -5.91 -2.37 12.03
CA MET A 130 -5.51 -1.11 12.68
C MET A 130 -5.86 -1.08 14.18
N MET A 131 -6.98 -1.69 14.58
CA MET A 131 -7.35 -1.80 16.00
C MET A 131 -6.35 -2.66 16.77
N LYS A 132 -5.91 -3.80 16.23
CA LYS A 132 -4.89 -4.66 16.86
C LYS A 132 -3.55 -3.94 16.99
N GLU A 133 -3.17 -3.17 16.00
CA GLU A 133 -1.95 -2.38 16.06
C GLU A 133 -2.01 -1.30 17.11
N GLU A 134 -3.06 -0.47 17.10
CA GLU A 134 -3.21 0.65 18.04
C GLU A 134 -3.40 0.21 19.50
N GLN A 135 -4.06 -0.92 19.73
CA GLN A 135 -4.35 -1.38 21.08
C GLN A 135 -3.29 -2.34 21.65
N ILE A 136 -2.54 -3.03 20.79
CA ILE A 136 -1.60 -4.07 21.21
C ILE A 136 -0.18 -3.81 20.70
N LEU A 137 0.05 -3.85 19.38
CA LEU A 137 1.38 -3.86 18.80
C LEU A 137 2.13 -2.53 19.01
N PHE A 138 1.50 -1.42 18.69
CA PHE A 138 2.12 -0.09 18.81
C PHE A 138 2.43 0.28 20.27
N PRO A 139 1.55 0.02 21.25
CA PRO A 139 1.89 0.16 22.67
C PRO A 139 3.09 -0.71 23.10
N MET A 140 3.16 -1.97 22.66
CA MET A 140 4.32 -2.83 22.95
C MET A 140 5.61 -2.22 22.42
N ILE A 141 5.62 -1.77 21.18
CA ILE A 141 6.81 -1.14 20.55
C ILE A 141 7.20 0.14 21.31
N LYS A 142 6.25 1.02 21.60
CA LYS A 142 6.49 2.28 22.33
C LYS A 142 7.03 2.07 23.75
N GLN A 143 6.70 0.94 24.38
CA GLN A 143 7.22 0.55 25.71
C GLN A 143 8.57 -0.17 25.65
N GLY A 144 9.19 -0.31 24.49
CA GLY A 144 10.47 -1.00 24.32
C GLY A 144 10.38 -2.52 24.32
N MET A 145 9.17 -3.08 24.20
CA MET A 145 8.93 -4.54 24.14
C MET A 145 8.89 -5.08 22.71
N GLY A 146 9.44 -4.35 21.74
CA GLY A 146 9.42 -4.74 20.33
C GLY A 146 10.06 -6.10 20.06
N ALA A 147 11.13 -6.45 20.76
CA ALA A 147 11.78 -7.76 20.63
C ALA A 147 10.86 -8.96 20.98
N GLN A 148 9.83 -8.75 21.81
CA GLN A 148 8.81 -9.76 22.14
C GLN A 148 7.59 -9.72 21.20
N ALA A 149 7.52 -8.76 20.28
CA ALA A 149 6.37 -8.56 19.40
C ALA A 149 6.38 -9.44 18.13
N GLY A 150 7.27 -10.44 18.04
CA GLY A 150 7.39 -11.30 16.86
C GLY A 150 6.10 -12.01 16.45
N GLY A 151 5.33 -12.52 17.41
CA GLY A 151 4.03 -13.14 17.17
C GLY A 151 3.01 -12.14 16.60
N PRO A 152 2.71 -11.03 17.29
CA PRO A 152 1.86 -9.97 16.75
C PRO A 152 2.29 -9.46 15.39
N ILE A 153 3.58 -9.21 15.16
CA ILE A 153 4.11 -8.75 13.87
C ILE A 153 3.82 -9.77 12.74
N SER A 154 4.05 -11.07 13.00
CA SER A 154 3.77 -12.10 11.99
C SER A 154 2.28 -12.15 11.60
N VAL A 155 1.38 -11.86 12.54
CA VAL A 155 -0.06 -11.75 12.24
C VAL A 155 -0.32 -10.53 11.36
N MET A 156 0.28 -9.38 11.66
CA MET A 156 0.12 -8.18 10.84
C MET A 156 0.67 -8.39 9.41
N GLU A 157 1.86 -8.99 9.27
CA GLU A 157 2.42 -9.31 7.95
C GLU A 157 1.49 -10.24 7.14
N SER A 158 0.85 -11.24 7.77
CA SER A 158 -0.13 -12.12 7.09
C SER A 158 -1.37 -11.35 6.64
N GLU A 159 -1.88 -10.44 7.47
CA GLU A 159 -3.04 -9.61 7.11
C GLU A 159 -2.71 -8.58 6.01
N HIS A 160 -1.46 -8.13 5.92
CA HIS A 160 -0.99 -7.33 4.80
C HIS A 160 -1.04 -8.09 3.46
N ASP A 161 -0.64 -9.37 3.47
CA ASP A 161 -0.74 -10.22 2.28
C ASP A 161 -2.22 -10.43 1.86
N GLU A 162 -3.12 -10.65 2.82
CA GLU A 162 -4.57 -10.78 2.58
C GLU A 162 -5.16 -9.47 2.00
N ALA A 163 -4.77 -8.31 2.55
CA ALA A 163 -5.16 -7.01 2.00
C ALA A 163 -4.64 -6.82 0.57
N GLY A 164 -3.41 -7.25 0.28
CA GLY A 164 -2.83 -7.27 -1.06
C GLY A 164 -3.66 -8.08 -2.05
N GLU A 165 -4.13 -9.27 -1.65
CA GLU A 165 -5.02 -10.10 -2.48
C GLU A 165 -6.34 -9.40 -2.78
N LEU A 166 -6.95 -8.71 -1.80
CA LEU A 166 -8.17 -7.93 -2.02
C LEU A 166 -7.92 -6.76 -2.99
N LEU A 167 -6.79 -6.08 -2.90
CA LEU A 167 -6.42 -5.03 -3.86
C LEU A 167 -6.32 -5.56 -5.28
N GLU A 168 -5.73 -6.75 -5.48
CA GLU A 168 -5.66 -7.37 -6.81
C GLU A 168 -7.06 -7.70 -7.37
N VAL A 169 -7.99 -8.17 -6.53
CA VAL A 169 -9.39 -8.37 -6.94
C VAL A 169 -10.06 -7.04 -7.33
N ILE A 170 -9.85 -5.97 -6.54
CA ILE A 170 -10.38 -4.63 -6.83
C ILE A 170 -9.83 -4.11 -8.16
N LYS A 171 -8.52 -4.23 -8.39
CA LYS A 171 -7.89 -3.87 -9.66
C LYS A 171 -8.46 -4.65 -10.83
N HIS A 172 -8.66 -5.95 -10.67
CA HIS A 172 -9.24 -6.81 -11.71
C HIS A 172 -10.66 -6.36 -12.10
N ILE A 173 -11.55 -6.16 -11.11
CA ILE A 173 -12.94 -5.74 -11.33
C ILE A 173 -13.03 -4.36 -12.00
N THR A 174 -12.07 -3.48 -11.70
CA THR A 174 -12.05 -2.09 -12.17
C THR A 174 -11.16 -1.88 -13.40
N HIS A 175 -10.63 -2.94 -14.00
CA HIS A 175 -9.66 -2.87 -15.11
C HIS A 175 -8.47 -1.94 -14.76
N ASN A 176 -7.78 -2.26 -13.67
CA ASN A 176 -6.71 -1.43 -13.08
C ASN A 176 -7.17 -0.01 -12.75
N VAL A 177 -8.37 0.11 -12.17
CA VAL A 177 -8.97 1.39 -11.76
C VAL A 177 -9.02 2.41 -12.91
N THR A 178 -9.25 1.91 -14.12
CA THR A 178 -9.30 2.72 -15.35
C THR A 178 -10.76 3.05 -15.69
N PRO A 179 -11.18 4.33 -15.65
CA PRO A 179 -12.55 4.71 -15.97
C PRO A 179 -12.89 4.37 -17.44
N PRO A 180 -13.98 3.61 -17.69
CA PRO A 180 -14.41 3.35 -19.07
C PRO A 180 -14.96 4.64 -19.73
N PRO A 181 -15.06 4.67 -21.07
CA PRO A 181 -15.52 5.86 -21.81
C PRO A 181 -16.90 6.38 -21.35
N GLU A 182 -17.79 5.48 -20.97
CA GLU A 182 -19.12 5.78 -20.47
C GLU A 182 -19.19 6.22 -19.01
N ALA A 183 -18.07 6.25 -18.29
CA ALA A 183 -18.06 6.59 -16.87
C ALA A 183 -18.51 8.03 -16.65
N CYS A 184 -19.53 8.19 -15.77
CA CYS A 184 -19.98 9.49 -15.30
C CYS A 184 -18.98 10.13 -14.31
N THR A 185 -19.21 11.39 -13.96
CA THR A 185 -18.33 12.12 -13.03
C THR A 185 -18.15 11.42 -11.68
N THR A 186 -19.25 10.88 -11.11
CA THR A 186 -19.18 10.13 -9.84
C THR A 186 -18.32 8.88 -9.97
N TRP A 187 -18.44 8.14 -11.08
CA TRP A 187 -17.65 6.94 -11.31
C TRP A 187 -16.15 7.27 -11.46
N LYS A 188 -15.84 8.34 -12.22
CA LYS A 188 -14.45 8.82 -12.36
C LYS A 188 -13.87 9.28 -11.02
N ALA A 189 -14.64 10.02 -10.22
CA ALA A 189 -14.22 10.46 -8.89
C ALA A 189 -13.97 9.27 -7.94
N MET A 190 -14.85 8.27 -7.96
CA MET A 190 -14.68 7.03 -7.20
C MET A 190 -13.36 6.32 -7.57
N TYR A 191 -13.08 6.19 -8.88
CA TYR A 191 -11.83 5.53 -9.30
C TYR A 191 -10.59 6.32 -8.90
N ASN A 192 -10.63 7.64 -8.96
CA ASN A 192 -9.53 8.48 -8.43
C ASN A 192 -9.34 8.22 -6.92
N GLY A 193 -10.43 8.19 -6.14
CA GLY A 193 -10.35 7.89 -4.71
C GLY A 193 -9.85 6.46 -4.41
N ILE A 194 -10.21 5.47 -5.23
CA ILE A 194 -9.68 4.10 -5.11
C ILE A 194 -8.17 4.08 -5.40
N ASN A 195 -7.69 4.79 -6.43
CA ASN A 195 -6.25 4.90 -6.70
C ASN A 195 -5.51 5.52 -5.52
N GLU A 196 -6.01 6.63 -4.96
CA GLU A 196 -5.42 7.26 -3.77
C GLU A 196 -5.41 6.30 -2.57
N MET A 197 -6.49 5.55 -2.35
CA MET A 197 -6.58 4.55 -1.27
C MET A 197 -5.56 3.43 -1.44
N ILE A 198 -5.40 2.90 -2.66
CA ILE A 198 -4.38 1.89 -2.96
C ILE A 198 -2.99 2.43 -2.70
N ASP A 199 -2.72 3.67 -3.14
CA ASP A 199 -1.44 4.33 -2.94
C ASP A 199 -1.11 4.47 -1.45
N ASP A 200 -2.05 5.00 -0.67
CA ASP A 200 -1.90 5.19 0.77
C ASP A 200 -1.73 3.85 1.50
N LEU A 201 -2.47 2.81 1.11
CA LEU A 201 -2.38 1.49 1.76
C LEU A 201 -1.04 0.81 1.45
N MET A 202 -0.55 0.88 0.22
CA MET A 202 0.75 0.31 -0.14
C MET A 202 1.91 1.04 0.57
N GLU A 203 1.86 2.37 0.72
CA GLU A 203 2.85 3.14 1.47
C GLU A 203 2.81 2.83 2.97
N HIS A 204 1.61 2.72 3.55
CA HIS A 204 1.38 2.31 4.92
C HIS A 204 2.03 0.95 5.22
N ILE A 205 1.63 -0.10 4.50
CA ILE A 205 2.18 -1.45 4.63
C ILE A 205 3.71 -1.46 4.41
N SER A 206 4.20 -0.70 3.43
CA SER A 206 5.63 -0.62 3.16
C SER A 206 6.42 -0.03 4.33
N LEU A 207 5.90 1.01 4.97
CA LEU A 207 6.55 1.64 6.13
C LEU A 207 6.63 0.67 7.32
N GLU A 208 5.61 -0.14 7.52
CA GLU A 208 5.58 -1.17 8.56
C GLU A 208 6.50 -2.34 8.25
N ASN A 209 6.30 -3.00 7.12
CA ASN A 209 7.03 -4.21 6.75
C ASN A 209 8.53 -3.96 6.52
N ASN A 210 8.91 -2.79 6.00
CA ASN A 210 10.29 -2.51 5.62
C ASN A 210 11.05 -1.62 6.62
N VAL A 211 10.36 -0.95 7.58
CA VAL A 211 11.00 -0.08 8.57
C VAL A 211 10.58 -0.42 9.99
N LEU A 212 9.30 -0.26 10.33
CA LEU A 212 8.84 -0.34 11.72
C LEU A 212 9.07 -1.72 12.31
N PHE A 213 8.58 -2.77 11.66
CA PHE A 213 8.62 -4.14 12.18
C PHE A 213 10.04 -4.68 12.28
N PRO A 214 10.91 -4.59 11.25
CA PRO A 214 12.28 -5.03 11.37
C PRO A 214 13.05 -4.32 12.49
N ARG A 215 12.87 -3.01 12.63
CA ARG A 215 13.55 -2.23 13.67
C ARG A 215 13.01 -2.52 15.07
N ALA A 216 11.70 -2.74 15.21
CA ALA A 216 11.10 -3.15 16.48
C ALA A 216 11.66 -4.50 16.97
N LEU A 217 11.89 -5.45 16.06
CA LEU A 217 12.49 -6.76 16.37
C LEU A 217 14.01 -6.71 16.63
N GLY A 218 14.63 -5.53 16.62
CA GLY A 218 16.07 -5.36 16.86
C GLY A 218 16.91 -5.39 15.56
N GLY A 219 16.30 -5.32 14.40
CA GLY A 219 16.98 -5.06 13.13
C GLY A 219 17.61 -3.65 13.10
N LYS A 220 18.74 -3.53 12.38
CA LYS A 220 19.42 -2.25 12.17
C LYS A 220 18.85 -1.53 10.97
#